data_3048ea9db36c5f93112f4145b602846a
#
_entry.id   3048ea9db36c5f93112f4145b602846a
#
_cell.length_a   1.000
_cell.length_b   1.000
_cell.length_c   1.000
_cell.angle_alpha   90.00
_cell.angle_beta   90.00
_cell.angle_gamma   90.00
#
_symmetry.space_group_name_H-M   'P 1'
#
loop_
_entity.id
_entity.type
_entity.pdbx_description
1 polymer ?
#
loop_
_entity_poly.entity_id
_entity_poly.type
_entity_poly.pdbx_seq_one_letter_code
_entity_poly.pdbx_strand_id
1 'polypeptide(L)'
;ETSGHIERVVIESRDKSKTPCVIIVDDNENVIQTYNLPVNAHIMVENKQKIVAGDIIHKIPRAIGKSGDITGGLPRVTELFEARNPSNPATVSEIDGEVSLGKIKRGNKEVIITPKNGEKKVYLVPLSKQILVNDNDHVKAGTPLSDGVISSADILAIQGPVKVQEYIVNEIQEVYRMQGVKINDKHFEIIVRQMMRKVEIVEPGDTHFLPEQLVDKWEFMEENDEIFDKKVVTDSGDSTELHKGEIVTLRKLRDENSILKRQDKKIVIARDATPATSKQVLQGITRAALRTNSFMSAASFQETTKVLSDAAIRGKQDTLEGLKEIVICGHLIPAGTGQRSFEKLVVGNMEDVQKALNIARPRRRERPVERE
;
A
#
# COMPACT_ATOMS: atom_id res chain seq x y z
N GLU A 1 -8.50 -6.17 45.42
CA GLU A 1 -9.07 -6.61 46.72
C GLU A 1 -8.31 -7.78 47.37
N THR A 2 -7.50 -8.53 46.62
CA THR A 2 -6.78 -9.70 47.14
C THR A 2 -5.40 -9.43 47.74
N SER A 3 -4.77 -8.26 47.51
CA SER A 3 -3.43 -7.94 47.99
C SER A 3 -3.33 -6.91 49.08
N GLY A 4 -4.46 -6.30 49.52
CA GLY A 4 -4.48 -5.26 50.54
C GLY A 4 -3.83 -3.93 50.19
N HIS A 5 -3.33 -3.77 48.97
CA HIS A 5 -2.79 -2.49 48.49
C HIS A 5 -3.88 -1.63 47.86
N ILE A 6 -3.99 -0.38 48.30
CA ILE A 6 -4.89 0.62 47.71
C ILE A 6 -4.16 1.28 46.55
N GLU A 7 -4.65 1.04 45.33
CA GLU A 7 -4.13 1.70 44.13
C GLU A 7 -5.14 2.76 43.64
N ARG A 8 -4.62 3.91 43.19
CA ARG A 8 -5.43 4.97 42.60
C ARG A 8 -5.38 4.83 41.10
N VAL A 9 -6.53 4.55 40.48
CA VAL A 9 -6.66 4.36 39.03
C VAL A 9 -7.47 5.49 38.43
N VAL A 10 -7.06 5.99 37.29
CA VAL A 10 -7.77 7.01 36.51
C VAL A 10 -9.00 6.36 35.87
N ILE A 11 -10.19 6.86 36.17
CA ILE A 11 -11.45 6.42 35.57
C ILE A 11 -11.91 7.44 34.51
N GLU A 12 -12.66 6.96 33.52
CA GLU A 12 -13.24 7.82 32.50
C GLU A 12 -14.22 8.83 33.14
N SER A 13 -14.06 10.10 32.81
CA SER A 13 -14.94 11.15 33.28
C SER A 13 -16.31 11.07 32.57
N ARG A 14 -17.42 11.24 33.30
CA ARG A 14 -18.76 11.41 32.71
C ARG A 14 -18.86 12.70 31.89
N ASP A 15 -18.07 13.70 32.23
CA ASP A 15 -17.94 14.97 31.50
C ASP A 15 -16.74 14.88 30.56
N LYS A 16 -17.00 14.67 29.27
CA LYS A 16 -15.98 14.53 28.23
C LYS A 16 -15.17 15.80 27.97
N SER A 17 -15.58 16.94 28.54
CA SER A 17 -14.80 18.18 28.46
C SER A 17 -13.62 18.21 29.44
N LYS A 18 -13.59 17.32 30.43
CA LYS A 18 -12.57 17.24 31.47
C LYS A 18 -11.60 16.12 31.16
N THR A 19 -10.33 16.48 30.97
CA THR A 19 -9.24 15.51 30.78
C THR A 19 -8.55 15.30 32.14
N PRO A 20 -8.40 14.05 32.62
CA PRO A 20 -7.63 13.79 33.82
C PRO A 20 -6.19 14.21 33.62
N CYS A 21 -5.64 14.97 34.57
CA CYS A 21 -4.27 15.45 34.50
C CYS A 21 -3.61 15.53 35.87
N VAL A 22 -2.28 15.46 35.88
CA VAL A 22 -1.45 15.81 37.04
C VAL A 22 -0.78 17.12 36.73
N ILE A 23 -0.90 18.07 37.66
CA ILE A 23 -0.30 19.41 37.57
C ILE A 23 0.85 19.48 38.55
N ILE A 24 2.02 19.85 38.06
CA ILE A 24 3.19 20.17 38.89
C ILE A 24 3.20 21.66 39.09
N VAL A 25 3.24 22.05 40.37
CA VAL A 25 3.26 23.46 40.77
C VAL A 25 4.53 23.76 41.58
N ASP A 26 5.01 24.98 41.48
CA ASP A 26 6.11 25.48 42.27
C ASP A 26 5.63 25.84 43.69
N ASP A 27 6.54 26.09 44.61
CA ASP A 27 6.24 26.52 45.99
C ASP A 27 5.38 27.81 46.06
N ASN A 28 5.28 28.57 44.96
CA ASN A 28 4.43 29.75 44.78
C ASN A 28 3.08 29.47 44.11
N GLU A 29 2.65 28.18 43.98
CA GLU A 29 1.44 27.74 43.32
C GLU A 29 1.40 28.06 41.80
N ASN A 30 2.49 28.41 41.15
CA ASN A 30 2.55 28.57 39.73
C ASN A 30 2.65 27.19 39.04
N VAL A 31 1.88 26.99 37.99
CA VAL A 31 1.90 25.75 37.21
C VAL A 31 3.17 25.68 36.39
N ILE A 32 4.05 24.72 36.70
CA ILE A 32 5.27 24.44 35.93
C ILE A 32 4.92 23.58 34.71
N GLN A 33 4.23 22.45 34.95
CA GLN A 33 3.92 21.50 33.89
C GLN A 33 2.60 20.76 34.17
N THR A 34 1.86 20.42 33.12
CA THR A 34 0.63 19.63 33.17
C THR A 34 0.82 18.36 32.37
N TYR A 35 0.59 17.19 32.98
CA TYR A 35 0.64 15.88 32.32
C TYR A 35 -0.75 15.31 32.21
N ASN A 36 -1.23 15.04 30.98
CA ASN A 36 -2.49 14.36 30.76
C ASN A 36 -2.33 12.89 31.10
N LEU A 37 -3.31 12.33 31.79
CA LEU A 37 -3.31 10.95 32.21
C LEU A 37 -4.27 10.14 31.33
N PRO A 38 -3.85 9.00 30.76
CA PRO A 38 -4.75 8.09 30.10
C PRO A 38 -5.67 7.40 31.09
N VAL A 39 -6.87 7.01 30.64
CA VAL A 39 -7.80 6.20 31.42
C VAL A 39 -7.12 4.87 31.79
N ASN A 40 -7.40 4.34 32.97
CA ASN A 40 -6.76 3.15 33.57
C ASN A 40 -5.27 3.33 33.92
N ALA A 41 -4.72 4.52 33.90
CA ALA A 41 -3.39 4.78 34.45
C ALA A 41 -3.41 4.66 36.00
N HIS A 42 -2.41 3.98 36.56
CA HIS A 42 -2.23 3.88 38.01
C HIS A 42 -1.36 5.04 38.46
N ILE A 43 -1.89 5.90 39.34
CA ILE A 43 -1.20 7.05 39.86
C ILE A 43 -0.30 6.61 41.04
N MET A 44 0.98 6.92 40.92
CA MET A 44 2.01 6.52 41.90
C MET A 44 2.31 7.63 42.94
N VAL A 45 1.85 8.86 42.69
CA VAL A 45 2.10 10.02 43.54
C VAL A 45 0.86 10.45 44.32
N GLU A 46 1.07 11.02 45.48
CA GLU A 46 0.01 11.58 46.31
C GLU A 46 -0.24 13.07 46.04
N ASN A 47 -1.43 13.52 46.37
CA ASN A 47 -1.75 14.93 46.22
C ASN A 47 -0.84 15.81 47.13
N LYS A 48 -0.24 16.87 46.59
CA LYS A 48 0.73 17.76 47.23
C LYS A 48 2.04 17.10 47.68
N GLN A 49 2.37 15.94 47.10
CA GLN A 49 3.68 15.31 47.31
C GLN A 49 4.77 16.10 46.60
N LYS A 50 5.91 16.35 47.29
CA LYS A 50 7.11 16.87 46.62
C LYS A 50 7.75 15.79 45.77
N ILE A 51 8.02 16.14 44.51
CA ILE A 51 8.61 15.24 43.51
C ILE A 51 9.91 15.83 42.97
N VAL A 52 10.82 14.95 42.54
CA VAL A 52 12.11 15.30 41.94
C VAL A 52 12.12 14.82 40.51
N ALA A 53 12.90 15.48 39.67
CA ALA A 53 13.06 15.04 38.25
C ALA A 53 13.53 13.58 38.20
N GLY A 54 12.78 12.74 37.50
CA GLY A 54 12.99 11.27 37.39
C GLY A 54 12.00 10.44 38.20
N ASP A 55 11.16 11.02 39.06
CA ASP A 55 10.13 10.29 39.80
C ASP A 55 9.02 9.81 38.87
N ILE A 56 8.53 8.59 39.13
CA ILE A 56 7.43 7.98 38.35
C ILE A 56 6.11 8.58 38.82
N ILE A 57 5.43 9.33 37.98
CA ILE A 57 4.15 9.95 38.25
C ILE A 57 3.00 8.95 38.12
N HIS A 58 3.02 8.15 37.03
CA HIS A 58 1.99 7.14 36.75
C HIS A 58 2.55 5.93 36.02
N LYS A 59 1.83 4.82 36.08
CA LYS A 59 2.10 3.60 35.32
C LYS A 59 0.91 3.24 34.45
N ILE A 60 1.15 2.74 33.25
CA ILE A 60 0.11 2.19 32.37
C ILE A 60 0.36 0.69 32.26
N PRO A 61 -0.54 -0.18 32.75
CA PRO A 61 -0.40 -1.61 32.56
C PRO A 61 -0.41 -1.98 31.07
N ARG A 62 0.55 -2.79 30.62
CA ARG A 62 0.65 -3.18 29.19
C ARG A 62 -0.58 -3.88 28.65
N ALA A 63 -1.30 -4.60 29.52
CA ALA A 63 -2.54 -5.29 29.14
C ALA A 63 -3.73 -4.34 28.86
N ILE A 64 -3.67 -3.10 29.36
CA ILE A 64 -4.78 -2.14 29.33
C ILE A 64 -4.59 -1.11 28.23
N GLY A 65 -3.37 -0.94 27.70
CA GLY A 65 -3.07 0.00 26.62
C GLY A 65 -3.87 -0.20 25.32
N LYS A 66 -4.62 -1.30 25.22
CA LYS A 66 -5.51 -1.63 24.10
C LYS A 66 -6.96 -1.89 24.51
N SER A 67 -7.36 -1.47 25.71
CA SER A 67 -8.73 -1.67 26.23
C SER A 67 -9.81 -0.89 25.46
N GLY A 68 -9.47 -0.11 24.46
CA GLY A 68 -10.44 0.61 23.63
C GLY A 68 -11.06 -0.22 22.51
N ASP A 69 -10.59 -1.45 22.25
CA ASP A 69 -11.08 -2.25 21.14
C ASP A 69 -11.76 -3.53 21.59
N ILE A 70 -12.99 -3.39 22.07
CA ILE A 70 -13.91 -4.51 22.34
C ILE A 70 -14.40 -5.18 21.03
N THR A 71 -14.13 -4.58 19.87
CA THR A 71 -14.35 -5.17 18.54
C THR A 71 -13.19 -6.08 18.11
N GLY A 72 -12.29 -6.42 19.03
CA GLY A 72 -11.21 -7.38 18.80
C GLY A 72 -11.76 -8.76 18.41
N GLY A 73 -11.20 -9.34 17.37
CA GLY A 73 -11.59 -10.66 16.86
C GLY A 73 -11.74 -10.67 15.34
N LEU A 74 -12.53 -11.61 14.81
CA LEU A 74 -12.74 -11.76 13.37
C LEU A 74 -13.22 -10.47 12.65
N PRO A 75 -14.10 -9.63 13.23
CA PRO A 75 -14.50 -8.38 12.62
C PRO A 75 -13.31 -7.43 12.35
N ARG A 76 -12.35 -7.37 13.28
CA ARG A 76 -11.14 -6.54 13.11
C ARG A 76 -10.23 -7.06 11.99
N VAL A 77 -10.07 -8.37 11.90
CA VAL A 77 -9.29 -8.99 10.81
C VAL A 77 -9.92 -8.67 9.45
N THR A 78 -11.25 -8.76 9.36
CA THR A 78 -11.99 -8.41 8.14
C THR A 78 -11.81 -6.92 7.78
N GLU A 79 -11.89 -6.04 8.78
CA GLU A 79 -11.68 -4.59 8.60
C GLU A 79 -10.27 -4.29 8.04
N LEU A 80 -9.24 -4.94 8.58
CA LEU A 80 -7.85 -4.79 8.12
C LEU A 80 -7.66 -5.31 6.70
N PHE A 81 -8.17 -6.51 6.38
CA PHE A 81 -8.03 -7.07 5.04
C PHE A 81 -8.88 -6.35 3.99
N GLU A 82 -10.01 -5.77 4.36
CA GLU A 82 -10.80 -4.95 3.45
C GLU A 82 -10.30 -3.49 3.36
N ALA A 83 -9.24 -3.16 4.11
CA ALA A 83 -8.68 -1.81 4.19
C ALA A 83 -9.76 -0.75 4.45
N ARG A 84 -10.71 -1.06 5.34
CA ARG A 84 -11.80 -0.15 5.73
C ARG A 84 -11.27 0.87 6.74
N ASN A 85 -11.83 2.06 6.67
CA ASN A 85 -11.58 3.05 7.73
C ASN A 85 -12.17 2.55 9.04
N PRO A 86 -11.42 2.62 10.14
CA PRO A 86 -11.92 2.21 11.45
C PRO A 86 -13.08 3.10 11.89
N SER A 87 -13.98 2.54 12.70
CA SER A 87 -15.13 3.27 13.25
C SER A 87 -14.70 4.41 14.18
N ASN A 88 -13.59 4.24 14.88
CA ASN A 88 -12.99 5.25 15.75
C ASN A 88 -11.53 5.51 15.31
N PRO A 89 -11.29 6.32 14.23
CA PRO A 89 -9.94 6.59 13.75
C PRO A 89 -9.18 7.48 14.74
N ALA A 90 -7.92 7.15 15.02
CA ALA A 90 -7.02 8.03 15.75
C ALA A 90 -6.61 9.23 14.86
N THR A 91 -6.40 10.39 15.48
CA THR A 91 -5.72 11.49 14.79
C THR A 91 -4.22 11.25 14.86
N VAL A 92 -3.55 11.25 13.71
CA VAL A 92 -2.11 10.91 13.60
C VAL A 92 -1.32 12.14 13.17
N SER A 93 -0.09 12.28 13.68
CA SER A 93 0.82 13.32 13.21
C SER A 93 1.34 13.01 11.82
N GLU A 94 1.28 13.95 10.89
CA GLU A 94 1.86 13.81 9.55
C GLU A 94 3.31 14.29 9.48
N ILE A 95 3.76 15.07 10.48
CA ILE A 95 5.09 15.69 10.52
C ILE A 95 5.79 15.40 11.84
N ASP A 96 7.11 15.43 11.82
CA ASP A 96 7.94 15.39 13.04
C ASP A 96 7.97 16.76 13.68
N GLY A 97 7.84 16.86 15.00
CA GLY A 97 7.94 18.15 15.64
C GLY A 97 7.58 18.13 17.12
N GLU A 98 7.62 19.31 17.72
CA GLU A 98 7.25 19.55 19.09
C GLU A 98 5.76 19.90 19.19
N VAL A 99 5.08 19.25 20.13
CA VAL A 99 3.64 19.43 20.35
C VAL A 99 3.40 20.64 21.23
N SER A 100 2.44 21.48 20.83
CA SER A 100 1.85 22.48 21.72
C SER A 100 0.33 22.37 21.71
N LEU A 101 -0.28 22.40 22.87
CA LEU A 101 -1.72 22.30 23.03
C LEU A 101 -2.37 23.67 22.88
N GLY A 102 -3.23 23.82 21.89
CA GLY A 102 -3.97 25.05 21.59
C GLY A 102 -5.29 25.16 22.33
N LYS A 103 -6.10 26.14 21.90
CA LYS A 103 -7.42 26.43 22.47
C LYS A 103 -8.49 25.46 21.95
N ILE A 104 -9.57 25.34 22.71
CA ILE A 104 -10.75 24.59 22.26
C ILE A 104 -11.54 25.47 21.28
N LYS A 105 -11.74 24.97 20.06
CA LYS A 105 -12.57 25.62 19.02
C LYS A 105 -13.68 24.69 18.56
N ARG A 106 -14.93 25.12 18.65
CA ARG A 106 -16.11 24.39 18.16
C ARG A 106 -16.18 22.92 18.58
N GLY A 107 -15.87 22.62 19.86
CA GLY A 107 -15.90 21.26 20.38
C GLY A 107 -14.69 20.37 20.02
N ASN A 108 -13.66 20.93 19.38
CA ASN A 108 -12.40 20.27 19.11
C ASN A 108 -11.25 20.99 19.86
N LYS A 109 -10.29 20.22 20.36
CA LYS A 109 -9.05 20.75 20.94
C LYS A 109 -8.00 20.83 19.83
N GLU A 110 -7.33 21.96 19.71
CA GLU A 110 -6.24 22.16 18.78
C GLU A 110 -4.95 21.53 19.35
N VAL A 111 -4.29 20.71 18.52
CA VAL A 111 -2.95 20.20 18.76
C VAL A 111 -2.07 20.75 17.65
N ILE A 112 -1.09 21.56 18.02
CA ILE A 112 -0.21 22.23 17.07
C ILE A 112 1.13 21.52 17.11
N ILE A 113 1.62 21.10 15.96
CA ILE A 113 2.95 20.49 15.84
C ILE A 113 3.86 21.46 15.09
N THR A 114 4.97 21.80 15.72
CA THR A 114 5.96 22.72 15.17
C THR A 114 7.22 21.94 14.83
N PRO A 115 7.51 21.73 13.53
CA PRO A 115 8.75 21.10 13.09
C PRO A 115 9.92 22.09 13.23
N LYS A 116 11.14 21.57 13.15
CA LYS A 116 12.37 22.39 13.19
C LYS A 116 12.42 23.45 12.08
N ASN A 117 11.71 23.21 10.96
CA ASN A 117 11.65 24.13 9.81
C ASN A 117 10.65 25.29 9.97
N GLY A 118 9.89 25.33 11.06
CA GLY A 118 9.01 26.46 11.42
C GLY A 118 7.59 26.43 10.85
N GLU A 119 7.23 25.55 9.92
CA GLU A 119 5.87 25.42 9.42
C GLU A 119 4.97 24.68 10.42
N LYS A 120 4.07 25.41 11.07
CA LYS A 120 3.15 24.86 12.08
C LYS A 120 1.98 24.14 11.40
N LYS A 121 1.72 22.89 11.79
CA LYS A 121 0.52 22.15 11.39
C LYS A 121 -0.44 22.01 12.56
N VAL A 122 -1.71 22.35 12.34
CA VAL A 122 -2.76 22.31 13.37
C VAL A 122 -3.67 21.12 13.13
N TYR A 123 -3.81 20.29 14.14
CA TYR A 123 -4.71 19.12 14.15
C TYR A 123 -5.89 19.41 15.08
N LEU A 124 -7.09 19.08 14.62
CA LEU A 124 -8.32 19.26 15.40
C LEU A 124 -8.74 17.89 15.97
N VAL A 125 -8.59 17.73 17.27
CA VAL A 125 -8.98 16.50 17.98
C VAL A 125 -10.33 16.73 18.65
N PRO A 126 -11.38 15.92 18.34
CA PRO A 126 -12.66 16.02 19.02
C PRO A 126 -12.52 15.82 20.54
N LEU A 127 -13.27 16.58 21.35
CA LEU A 127 -13.27 16.44 22.80
C LEU A 127 -13.76 15.07 23.29
N SER A 128 -14.43 14.31 22.43
CA SER A 128 -14.82 12.94 22.72
C SER A 128 -13.65 11.95 22.75
N LYS A 129 -12.50 12.35 22.22
CA LYS A 129 -11.29 11.53 22.17
C LYS A 129 -10.27 12.02 23.18
N GLN A 130 -9.61 11.07 23.83
CA GLN A 130 -8.54 11.38 24.74
C GLN A 130 -7.28 11.75 23.96
N ILE A 131 -6.58 12.79 24.38
CA ILE A 131 -5.29 13.20 23.84
C ILE A 131 -4.20 12.41 24.56
N LEU A 132 -3.34 11.77 23.77
CA LEU A 132 -2.25 10.92 24.26
C LEU A 132 -0.92 11.65 24.41
N VAL A 133 -0.82 12.87 23.86
CA VAL A 133 0.39 13.68 23.87
C VAL A 133 0.28 14.82 24.85
N ASN A 134 1.43 15.21 25.42
CA ASN A 134 1.53 16.33 26.34
C ASN A 134 2.13 17.55 25.63
N ASP A 135 2.05 18.70 26.31
CA ASP A 135 2.70 19.91 25.84
C ASP A 135 4.22 19.74 25.88
N ASN A 136 4.93 20.23 24.86
CA ASN A 136 6.37 20.09 24.65
C ASN A 136 6.88 18.66 24.41
N ASP A 137 5.99 17.69 24.14
CA ASP A 137 6.41 16.38 23.69
C ASP A 137 6.96 16.43 22.26
N HIS A 138 8.02 15.67 21.97
CA HIS A 138 8.51 15.51 20.61
C HIS A 138 7.91 14.26 19.96
N VAL A 139 7.11 14.46 18.92
CA VAL A 139 6.43 13.41 18.17
C VAL A 139 7.06 13.19 16.80
N LYS A 140 7.03 11.95 16.34
CA LYS A 140 7.43 11.57 14.98
C LYS A 140 6.20 11.44 14.08
N ALA A 141 6.41 11.60 12.79
CA ALA A 141 5.38 11.33 11.81
C ALA A 141 4.82 9.90 11.96
N GLY A 142 3.48 9.78 12.01
CA GLY A 142 2.80 8.52 12.30
C GLY A 142 2.51 8.24 13.78
N THR A 143 2.91 9.12 14.71
CA THR A 143 2.54 8.97 16.12
C THR A 143 1.07 9.35 16.33
N PRO A 144 0.26 8.52 17.03
CA PRO A 144 -1.13 8.87 17.34
C PRO A 144 -1.17 10.02 18.38
N LEU A 145 -1.94 11.05 18.06
CA LEU A 145 -2.16 12.21 18.93
C LEU A 145 -3.38 12.00 19.83
N SER A 146 -4.33 11.19 19.37
CA SER A 146 -5.55 10.88 20.10
C SER A 146 -5.75 9.38 20.23
N ASP A 147 -6.58 9.00 21.19
CA ASP A 147 -7.07 7.62 21.33
C ASP A 147 -7.85 7.19 20.09
N GLY A 148 -7.80 5.91 19.77
CA GLY A 148 -8.45 5.29 18.61
C GLY A 148 -7.50 4.40 17.82
N VAL A 149 -8.01 3.86 16.74
CA VAL A 149 -7.29 2.94 15.85
C VAL A 149 -6.67 3.74 14.70
N ILE A 150 -5.40 3.50 14.40
CA ILE A 150 -4.73 4.16 13.26
C ILE A 150 -5.28 3.58 11.96
N SER A 151 -5.65 4.46 11.02
CA SER A 151 -6.07 4.04 9.68
C SER A 151 -4.88 3.53 8.86
N SER A 152 -5.04 2.41 8.18
CA SER A 152 -4.01 1.88 7.27
C SER A 152 -3.68 2.85 6.12
N ALA A 153 -4.67 3.66 5.71
CA ALA A 153 -4.48 4.69 4.68
C ALA A 153 -3.57 5.83 5.16
N ASP A 154 -3.71 6.26 6.43
CA ASP A 154 -2.88 7.31 7.02
C ASP A 154 -1.43 6.83 7.18
N ILE A 155 -1.23 5.58 7.62
CA ILE A 155 0.11 4.99 7.71
C ILE A 155 0.76 4.94 6.31
N LEU A 156 0.00 4.56 5.28
CA LEU A 156 0.51 4.52 3.90
C LEU A 156 0.94 5.91 3.42
N ALA A 157 0.13 6.92 3.70
CA ALA A 157 0.41 8.29 3.27
C ALA A 157 1.61 8.91 3.99
N ILE A 158 1.79 8.59 5.29
CA ILE A 158 2.77 9.23 6.16
C ILE A 158 4.09 8.45 6.22
N GLN A 159 4.01 7.14 6.46
CA GLN A 159 5.17 6.29 6.75
C GLN A 159 5.59 5.41 5.56
N GLY A 160 4.75 5.33 4.54
CA GLY A 160 5.03 4.57 3.32
C GLY A 160 4.62 3.09 3.37
N PRO A 161 4.88 2.35 2.25
CA PRO A 161 4.32 1.02 2.03
C PRO A 161 4.85 -0.04 3.00
N VAL A 162 6.13 0.01 3.36
CA VAL A 162 6.75 -1.01 4.24
C VAL A 162 6.11 -0.99 5.63
N LYS A 163 5.88 0.20 6.18
CA LYS A 163 5.28 0.33 7.51
C LYS A 163 3.82 -0.11 7.56
N VAL A 164 3.07 0.09 6.48
CA VAL A 164 1.71 -0.43 6.38
C VAL A 164 1.70 -1.96 6.39
N GLN A 165 2.62 -2.59 5.66
CA GLN A 165 2.74 -4.05 5.63
C GLN A 165 3.04 -4.61 7.02
N GLU A 166 4.04 -4.06 7.70
CA GLU A 166 4.38 -4.42 9.09
C GLU A 166 3.16 -4.23 10.02
N TYR A 167 2.48 -3.10 9.92
CA TYR A 167 1.33 -2.80 10.75
C TYR A 167 0.20 -3.81 10.56
N ILE A 168 -0.22 -4.08 9.32
CA ILE A 168 -1.32 -5.01 9.03
C ILE A 168 -0.98 -6.41 9.52
N VAL A 169 0.22 -6.92 9.25
CA VAL A 169 0.64 -8.26 9.68
C VAL A 169 0.65 -8.36 11.21
N ASN A 170 1.22 -7.36 11.89
CA ASN A 170 1.30 -7.35 13.36
C ASN A 170 -0.07 -7.28 14.02
N GLU A 171 -0.97 -6.41 13.55
CA GLU A 171 -2.33 -6.28 14.07
C GLU A 171 -3.13 -7.58 13.89
N ILE A 172 -3.05 -8.20 12.72
CA ILE A 172 -3.74 -9.47 12.45
C ILE A 172 -3.17 -10.59 13.34
N GLN A 173 -1.85 -10.69 13.45
CA GLN A 173 -1.21 -11.67 14.32
C GLN A 173 -1.60 -11.49 15.79
N GLU A 174 -1.70 -10.25 16.26
CA GLU A 174 -2.13 -9.98 17.62
C GLU A 174 -3.55 -10.47 17.87
N VAL A 175 -4.49 -10.22 16.96
CA VAL A 175 -5.87 -10.72 17.08
C VAL A 175 -5.89 -12.26 17.15
N TYR A 176 -5.13 -12.95 16.28
CA TYR A 176 -5.08 -14.42 16.32
C TYR A 176 -4.39 -14.95 17.56
N ARG A 177 -3.32 -14.32 18.04
CA ARG A 177 -2.63 -14.68 19.29
C ARG A 177 -3.54 -14.53 20.52
N MET A 178 -4.36 -13.48 20.57
CA MET A 178 -5.35 -13.31 21.64
C MET A 178 -6.38 -14.43 21.67
N GLN A 179 -6.67 -15.05 20.51
CA GLN A 179 -7.56 -16.21 20.41
C GLN A 179 -6.83 -17.56 20.57
N GLY A 180 -5.53 -17.55 20.90
CA GLY A 180 -4.73 -18.76 21.07
C GLY A 180 -4.34 -19.47 19.78
N VAL A 181 -4.59 -18.86 18.62
CA VAL A 181 -4.27 -19.45 17.31
C VAL A 181 -2.89 -18.97 16.86
N LYS A 182 -2.05 -19.92 16.43
CA LYS A 182 -0.70 -19.65 15.87
C LYS A 182 -0.74 -19.86 14.37
N ILE A 183 -0.46 -18.81 13.62
CA ILE A 183 -0.38 -18.82 12.14
C ILE A 183 0.98 -18.25 11.75
N ASN A 184 1.60 -18.80 10.71
CA ASN A 184 2.85 -18.26 10.19
C ASN A 184 2.59 -16.92 9.47
N ASP A 185 3.45 -15.92 9.70
CA ASP A 185 3.34 -14.57 9.12
C ASP A 185 3.29 -14.58 7.59
N LYS A 186 3.95 -15.55 6.95
CA LYS A 186 3.99 -15.67 5.48
C LYS A 186 2.62 -15.76 4.82
N HIS A 187 1.63 -16.34 5.50
CA HIS A 187 0.25 -16.41 4.97
C HIS A 187 -0.37 -15.02 4.85
N PHE A 188 -0.13 -14.16 5.83
CA PHE A 188 -0.61 -12.78 5.82
C PHE A 188 0.21 -11.89 4.88
N GLU A 189 1.52 -12.08 4.82
CA GLU A 189 2.42 -11.35 3.93
C GLU A 189 2.03 -11.53 2.46
N ILE A 190 1.67 -12.75 2.04
CA ILE A 190 1.19 -13.03 0.68
C ILE A 190 -0.10 -12.24 0.39
N ILE A 191 -1.04 -12.22 1.33
CA ILE A 191 -2.30 -11.49 1.16
C ILE A 191 -2.03 -9.98 1.07
N VAL A 192 -1.24 -9.43 1.98
CA VAL A 192 -0.90 -8.00 2.01
C VAL A 192 -0.14 -7.59 0.74
N ARG A 193 0.73 -8.44 0.21
CA ARG A 193 1.39 -8.22 -1.07
C ARG A 193 0.37 -8.03 -2.20
N GLN A 194 -0.68 -8.87 -2.25
CA GLN A 194 -1.74 -8.73 -3.27
C GLN A 194 -2.58 -7.47 -3.07
N MET A 195 -2.82 -7.05 -1.83
CA MET A 195 -3.51 -5.79 -1.52
C MET A 195 -2.75 -4.55 -2.02
N MET A 196 -1.44 -4.64 -2.16
CA MET A 196 -0.54 -3.55 -2.58
C MET A 196 0.05 -3.74 -3.98
N ARG A 197 -0.58 -4.57 -4.80
CA ARG A 197 -0.11 -4.88 -6.15
C ARG A 197 -0.27 -3.72 -7.13
N LYS A 198 -1.30 -2.90 -6.96
CA LYS A 198 -1.64 -1.80 -7.87
C LYS A 198 -1.09 -0.46 -7.40
N VAL A 199 -0.73 0.37 -8.36
CA VAL A 199 -0.35 1.77 -8.18
C VAL A 199 -1.29 2.67 -8.96
N GLU A 200 -1.48 3.89 -8.48
CA GLU A 200 -2.25 4.94 -9.14
C GLU A 200 -1.30 5.91 -9.82
N ILE A 201 -1.53 6.18 -11.09
CA ILE A 201 -0.71 7.11 -11.86
C ILE A 201 -1.08 8.53 -11.45
N VAL A 202 -0.09 9.31 -11.01
CA VAL A 202 -0.25 10.73 -10.67
C VAL A 202 -0.02 11.57 -11.91
N GLU A 203 1.17 11.46 -12.50
CA GLU A 203 1.54 12.13 -13.75
C GLU A 203 1.98 11.06 -14.76
N PRO A 204 1.30 10.97 -15.91
CA PRO A 204 1.61 9.95 -16.90
C PRO A 204 2.92 10.22 -17.67
N GLY A 205 3.44 11.44 -17.62
CA GLY A 205 4.60 11.82 -18.42
C GLY A 205 4.38 11.56 -19.92
N ASP A 206 5.35 10.90 -20.55
CA ASP A 206 5.30 10.51 -21.97
C ASP A 206 4.91 9.03 -22.15
N THR A 207 4.40 8.36 -21.09
CA THR A 207 3.91 6.98 -21.16
C THR A 207 2.51 6.93 -21.77
N HIS A 208 2.05 5.71 -22.10
CA HIS A 208 0.68 5.51 -22.60
C HIS A 208 -0.39 5.51 -21.49
N PHE A 209 -0.01 5.67 -20.22
CA PHE A 209 -0.93 5.68 -19.11
C PHE A 209 -1.80 6.95 -19.07
N LEU A 210 -2.97 6.79 -18.43
CA LEU A 210 -3.86 7.92 -18.15
C LEU A 210 -3.69 8.38 -16.68
N PRO A 211 -3.90 9.68 -16.40
CA PRO A 211 -3.95 10.18 -15.01
C PRO A 211 -5.01 9.42 -14.20
N GLU A 212 -4.75 9.17 -12.91
CA GLU A 212 -5.63 8.44 -11.99
C GLU A 212 -5.92 6.98 -12.38
N GLN A 213 -5.23 6.45 -13.37
CA GLN A 213 -5.35 5.05 -13.78
C GLN A 213 -4.70 4.14 -12.72
N LEU A 214 -5.39 3.04 -12.38
CA LEU A 214 -4.85 1.97 -11.54
C LEU A 214 -4.17 0.92 -12.41
N VAL A 215 -2.86 0.84 -12.30
CA VAL A 215 -2.00 -0.05 -13.09
C VAL A 215 -1.30 -1.07 -12.18
N ASP A 216 -0.89 -2.19 -12.72
CA ASP A 216 -0.04 -3.16 -12.01
C ASP A 216 1.35 -2.55 -11.80
N LYS A 217 1.91 -2.73 -10.60
CA LYS A 217 3.21 -2.17 -10.26
C LYS A 217 4.33 -2.63 -11.21
N TRP A 218 4.26 -3.88 -11.68
CA TRP A 218 5.25 -4.41 -12.63
C TRP A 218 5.11 -3.80 -14.02
N GLU A 219 3.89 -3.68 -14.53
CA GLU A 219 3.58 -3.02 -15.81
C GLU A 219 4.05 -1.56 -15.81
N PHE A 220 3.82 -0.85 -14.68
CA PHE A 220 4.32 0.51 -14.49
C PHE A 220 5.85 0.59 -14.54
N MET A 221 6.55 -0.37 -13.92
CA MET A 221 8.02 -0.40 -13.93
C MET A 221 8.55 -0.73 -15.33
N GLU A 222 7.98 -1.72 -16.02
CA GLU A 222 8.37 -2.11 -17.37
C GLU A 222 8.21 -0.96 -18.36
N GLU A 223 7.10 -0.24 -18.31
CA GLU A 223 6.86 0.91 -19.18
C GLU A 223 7.84 2.07 -18.93
N ASN A 224 8.12 2.36 -17.65
CA ASN A 224 9.11 3.37 -17.32
C ASN A 224 10.53 2.97 -17.74
N ASP A 225 10.89 1.68 -17.63
CA ASP A 225 12.18 1.15 -18.08
C ASP A 225 12.29 1.23 -19.62
N GLU A 226 11.19 0.95 -20.35
CA GLU A 226 11.17 1.10 -21.79
C GLU A 226 11.39 2.54 -22.26
N ILE A 227 10.88 3.52 -21.51
CA ILE A 227 10.96 4.94 -21.88
C ILE A 227 12.28 5.57 -21.45
N PHE A 228 12.96 5.00 -20.47
CA PHE A 228 14.14 5.59 -19.83
C PHE A 228 15.22 6.08 -20.81
N ASP A 229 15.51 5.31 -21.88
CA ASP A 229 16.53 5.66 -22.89
C ASP A 229 15.95 6.29 -24.15
N LYS A 230 14.64 6.58 -24.17
CA LYS A 230 13.97 7.13 -25.35
C LYS A 230 13.94 8.66 -25.31
N LYS A 231 13.79 9.24 -26.47
CA LYS A 231 13.64 10.69 -26.69
C LYS A 231 12.28 10.99 -27.30
N VAL A 232 11.70 12.11 -26.94
CA VAL A 232 10.45 12.61 -27.53
C VAL A 232 10.80 13.75 -28.50
N VAL A 233 10.32 13.62 -29.73
CA VAL A 233 10.53 14.62 -30.77
C VAL A 233 9.74 15.89 -30.43
N THR A 234 10.44 16.99 -30.21
CA THR A 234 9.84 18.30 -29.95
C THR A 234 9.58 19.05 -31.25
N ASP A 235 10.55 18.98 -32.17
CA ASP A 235 10.44 19.59 -33.51
C ASP A 235 10.97 18.58 -34.53
N SER A 236 10.13 18.24 -35.49
CA SER A 236 10.47 17.29 -36.56
C SER A 236 11.42 17.84 -37.62
N GLY A 237 11.66 19.15 -37.62
CA GLY A 237 12.48 19.78 -38.69
C GLY A 237 11.93 19.42 -40.08
N ASP A 238 12.85 19.01 -41.00
CA ASP A 238 12.51 18.56 -42.34
C ASP A 238 12.49 17.03 -42.50
N SER A 239 12.37 16.27 -41.37
CA SER A 239 12.26 14.82 -41.40
C SER A 239 10.90 14.38 -41.94
N THR A 240 10.93 13.34 -42.79
CA THR A 240 9.72 12.67 -43.30
C THR A 240 9.32 11.42 -42.49
N GLU A 241 10.24 10.90 -41.67
CA GLU A 241 10.06 9.68 -40.91
C GLU A 241 9.64 9.93 -39.45
N LEU A 242 10.06 11.08 -38.88
CA LEU A 242 9.83 11.40 -37.48
C LEU A 242 8.80 12.52 -37.33
N HIS A 243 7.78 12.28 -36.52
CA HIS A 243 6.72 13.25 -36.26
C HIS A 243 6.83 13.87 -34.88
N LYS A 244 6.32 15.08 -34.72
CA LYS A 244 6.27 15.76 -33.44
C LYS A 244 5.48 14.95 -32.42
N GLY A 245 6.06 14.71 -31.23
CA GLY A 245 5.47 13.91 -30.16
C GLY A 245 5.78 12.41 -30.25
N GLU A 246 6.47 11.95 -31.29
CA GLU A 246 6.87 10.55 -31.41
C GLU A 246 8.01 10.20 -30.44
N ILE A 247 7.90 9.03 -29.82
CA ILE A 247 8.92 8.49 -28.91
C ILE A 247 9.88 7.65 -29.71
N VAL A 248 11.15 8.05 -29.73
CA VAL A 248 12.19 7.43 -30.56
C VAL A 248 13.40 7.02 -29.73
N THR A 249 14.11 6.00 -30.18
CA THR A 249 15.40 5.64 -29.59
C THR A 249 16.47 6.63 -29.98
N LEU A 250 17.46 6.83 -29.10
CA LEU A 250 18.61 7.71 -29.37
C LEU A 250 19.34 7.35 -30.65
N ARG A 251 19.37 6.03 -30.99
CA ARG A 251 20.01 5.55 -32.22
C ARG A 251 19.26 6.02 -33.46
N LYS A 252 17.93 5.79 -33.52
CA LYS A 252 17.09 6.23 -34.65
C LYS A 252 17.17 7.74 -34.87
N LEU A 253 17.15 8.50 -33.76
CA LEU A 253 17.30 9.97 -33.82
C LEU A 253 18.67 10.41 -34.41
N ARG A 254 19.75 9.75 -34.00
CA ARG A 254 21.11 10.07 -34.53
C ARG A 254 21.24 9.69 -35.99
N ASP A 255 20.72 8.56 -36.40
CA ASP A 255 20.76 8.07 -37.77
C ASP A 255 20.02 9.05 -38.71
N GLU A 256 18.79 9.43 -38.34
CA GLU A 256 17.97 10.38 -39.09
C GLU A 256 18.62 11.77 -39.12
N ASN A 257 19.12 12.30 -38.02
CA ASN A 257 19.84 13.57 -37.98
C ASN A 257 21.12 13.55 -38.82
N SER A 258 21.78 12.41 -38.96
CA SER A 258 22.94 12.24 -39.83
C SER A 258 22.56 12.31 -41.30
N ILE A 259 21.42 11.75 -41.70
CA ILE A 259 20.87 11.81 -43.05
C ILE A 259 20.48 13.25 -43.39
N LEU A 260 19.74 13.93 -42.51
CA LEU A 260 19.32 15.32 -42.68
C LEU A 260 20.51 16.29 -42.83
N LYS A 261 21.54 16.11 -42.00
CA LYS A 261 22.78 16.90 -42.10
C LYS A 261 23.49 16.74 -43.45
N ARG A 262 23.49 15.52 -44.02
CA ARG A 262 24.10 15.27 -45.36
C ARG A 262 23.30 15.90 -46.49
N GLN A 263 21.99 16.19 -46.23
CA GLN A 263 21.10 16.82 -47.22
C GLN A 263 20.94 18.32 -46.98
N ASP A 264 21.72 18.93 -46.06
CA ASP A 264 21.65 20.35 -45.66
C ASP A 264 20.22 20.78 -45.22
N LYS A 265 19.47 19.84 -44.59
CA LYS A 265 18.12 20.05 -44.05
C LYS A 265 18.15 20.33 -42.56
N LYS A 266 17.03 20.88 -42.03
CA LYS A 266 16.85 21.12 -40.61
C LYS A 266 16.82 19.79 -39.84
N ILE A 267 17.62 19.71 -38.78
CA ILE A 267 17.70 18.55 -37.90
C ILE A 267 16.48 18.43 -36.98
N VAL A 268 16.20 17.23 -36.57
CA VAL A 268 15.15 16.92 -35.56
C VAL A 268 15.65 17.29 -34.18
N ILE A 269 14.86 18.07 -33.43
CA ILE A 269 15.10 18.39 -32.02
C ILE A 269 14.24 17.50 -31.15
N ALA A 270 14.85 16.85 -30.16
CA ALA A 270 14.17 15.97 -29.22
C ALA A 270 14.61 16.26 -27.79
N ARG A 271 13.69 16.09 -26.85
CA ARG A 271 13.94 16.12 -25.40
C ARG A 271 14.00 14.70 -24.83
N ASP A 272 14.51 14.55 -23.62
CA ASP A 272 14.40 13.28 -22.90
C ASP A 272 12.94 12.97 -22.59
N ALA A 273 12.57 11.70 -22.71
CA ALA A 273 11.25 11.24 -22.31
C ALA A 273 11.11 11.33 -20.79
N THR A 274 9.97 11.84 -20.33
CA THR A 274 9.65 11.93 -18.90
C THR A 274 8.91 10.68 -18.46
N PRO A 275 9.42 9.93 -17.45
CA PRO A 275 8.75 8.75 -16.93
C PRO A 275 7.47 9.13 -16.19
N ALA A 276 6.55 8.18 -16.07
CA ALA A 276 5.36 8.34 -15.27
C ALA A 276 5.69 8.32 -13.77
N THR A 277 4.94 9.10 -12.99
CA THR A 277 4.98 9.07 -11.52
C THR A 277 3.76 8.36 -10.97
N SER A 278 3.92 7.63 -9.87
CA SER A 278 2.84 6.86 -9.28
C SER A 278 2.78 6.98 -7.77
N LYS A 279 1.59 6.75 -7.22
CA LYS A 279 1.33 6.64 -5.79
C LYS A 279 0.92 5.22 -5.46
N GLN A 280 1.50 4.63 -4.41
CA GLN A 280 1.11 3.31 -3.94
C GLN A 280 -0.30 3.35 -3.37
N VAL A 281 -1.14 2.38 -3.76
CA VAL A 281 -2.52 2.24 -3.29
C VAL A 281 -2.65 0.94 -2.48
N LEU A 282 -3.38 1.03 -1.37
CA LEU A 282 -3.80 -0.13 -0.59
C LEU A 282 -5.24 -0.46 -0.95
N GLN A 283 -5.48 -1.67 -1.45
CA GLN A 283 -6.80 -2.17 -1.81
C GLN A 283 -7.24 -3.27 -0.85
N GLY A 284 -8.52 -3.28 -0.47
CA GLY A 284 -9.11 -4.42 0.23
C GLY A 284 -9.08 -5.69 -0.63
N ILE A 285 -9.08 -6.86 0.01
CA ILE A 285 -8.98 -8.17 -0.67
C ILE A 285 -10.07 -8.38 -1.71
N THR A 286 -11.31 -7.98 -1.42
CA THR A 286 -12.43 -8.10 -2.36
C THR A 286 -12.19 -7.26 -3.61
N ARG A 287 -11.78 -6.00 -3.43
CA ARG A 287 -11.47 -5.10 -4.55
C ARG A 287 -10.26 -5.57 -5.35
N ALA A 288 -9.23 -6.06 -4.68
CA ALA A 288 -8.04 -6.62 -5.31
C ALA A 288 -8.38 -7.86 -6.15
N ALA A 289 -9.27 -8.75 -5.67
CA ALA A 289 -9.72 -9.92 -6.38
C ALA A 289 -10.57 -9.61 -7.63
N LEU A 290 -11.40 -8.54 -7.57
CA LEU A 290 -12.23 -8.12 -8.71
C LEU A 290 -11.45 -7.32 -9.77
N ARG A 291 -10.32 -6.71 -9.40
CA ARG A 291 -9.49 -5.88 -10.28
C ARG A 291 -8.21 -6.59 -10.75
N THR A 292 -8.23 -7.91 -10.79
CA THR A 292 -7.14 -8.72 -11.38
C THR A 292 -7.10 -8.52 -12.90
N ASN A 293 -5.94 -8.78 -13.51
CA ASN A 293 -5.78 -8.69 -14.95
C ASN A 293 -6.64 -9.74 -15.67
N SER A 294 -6.81 -10.93 -15.06
CA SER A 294 -7.70 -11.98 -15.55
C SER A 294 -9.15 -11.67 -15.20
N PHE A 295 -9.97 -11.42 -16.23
CA PHE A 295 -11.41 -11.22 -16.02
C PHE A 295 -12.14 -12.54 -15.69
N MET A 296 -11.62 -13.69 -16.11
CA MET A 296 -12.19 -15.00 -15.78
C MET A 296 -12.06 -15.29 -14.28
N SER A 297 -10.90 -15.01 -13.69
CA SER A 297 -10.67 -15.12 -12.26
C SER A 297 -11.60 -14.21 -11.46
N ALA A 298 -11.73 -12.96 -11.88
CA ALA A 298 -12.62 -11.99 -11.25
C ALA A 298 -14.10 -12.41 -11.34
N ALA A 299 -14.56 -12.84 -12.52
CA ALA A 299 -15.94 -13.26 -12.76
C ALA A 299 -16.33 -14.49 -11.93
N SER A 300 -15.39 -15.39 -11.68
CA SER A 300 -15.65 -16.59 -10.86
C SER A 300 -15.73 -16.31 -9.35
N PHE A 301 -15.36 -15.11 -8.90
CA PHE A 301 -15.40 -14.71 -7.51
C PHE A 301 -16.72 -14.04 -7.14
N GLN A 302 -17.02 -12.91 -7.73
CA GLN A 302 -18.25 -12.14 -7.49
C GLN A 302 -18.62 -11.30 -8.71
N GLU A 303 -19.85 -10.78 -8.78
CA GLU A 303 -20.34 -9.88 -9.84
C GLU A 303 -20.14 -10.44 -11.26
N THR A 304 -20.36 -11.72 -11.47
CA THR A 304 -20.06 -12.45 -12.71
C THR A 304 -20.58 -11.73 -13.96
N THR A 305 -21.85 -11.34 -13.97
CA THR A 305 -22.49 -10.68 -15.14
C THR A 305 -21.86 -9.33 -15.45
N LYS A 306 -21.57 -8.53 -14.43
CA LYS A 306 -20.96 -7.20 -14.59
C LYS A 306 -19.53 -7.31 -15.14
N VAL A 307 -18.73 -8.20 -14.55
CA VAL A 307 -17.33 -8.40 -14.94
C VAL A 307 -17.25 -8.90 -16.39
N LEU A 308 -18.10 -9.88 -16.77
CA LEU A 308 -18.13 -10.42 -18.14
C LEU A 308 -18.63 -9.36 -19.15
N SER A 309 -19.63 -8.57 -18.78
CA SER A 309 -20.13 -7.49 -19.65
C SER A 309 -19.06 -6.43 -19.88
N ASP A 310 -18.38 -5.98 -18.81
CA ASP A 310 -17.29 -5.01 -18.92
C ASP A 310 -16.11 -5.54 -19.74
N ALA A 311 -15.78 -6.83 -19.59
CA ALA A 311 -14.72 -7.47 -20.37
C ALA A 311 -15.09 -7.57 -21.85
N ALA A 312 -16.35 -7.90 -22.17
CA ALA A 312 -16.84 -7.96 -23.53
C ALA A 312 -16.86 -6.59 -24.21
N ILE A 313 -17.33 -5.54 -23.52
CA ILE A 313 -17.36 -4.16 -24.05
C ILE A 313 -15.95 -3.67 -24.36
N ARG A 314 -14.98 -3.99 -23.49
CA ARG A 314 -13.58 -3.56 -23.65
C ARG A 314 -12.77 -4.47 -24.57
N GLY A 315 -13.31 -5.59 -25.04
CA GLY A 315 -12.58 -6.58 -25.83
C GLY A 315 -11.37 -7.17 -25.12
N LYS A 316 -11.45 -7.37 -23.78
CA LYS A 316 -10.33 -7.90 -23.00
C LYS A 316 -9.99 -9.33 -23.41
N GLN A 317 -8.70 -9.62 -23.47
CA GLN A 317 -8.16 -10.97 -23.64
C GLN A 317 -7.56 -11.44 -22.31
N ASP A 318 -7.77 -12.71 -21.96
CA ASP A 318 -7.18 -13.34 -20.78
C ASP A 318 -6.01 -14.20 -21.23
N THR A 319 -4.84 -13.98 -20.63
CA THR A 319 -3.60 -14.69 -20.99
C THR A 319 -3.53 -16.11 -20.42
N LEU A 320 -4.48 -16.49 -19.56
CA LEU A 320 -4.56 -17.80 -18.91
C LEU A 320 -3.26 -18.19 -18.19
N GLU A 321 -2.71 -17.26 -17.43
CA GLU A 321 -1.48 -17.48 -16.65
C GLU A 321 -1.74 -18.01 -15.25
N GLY A 322 -2.88 -17.65 -14.65
CA GLY A 322 -3.27 -18.06 -13.31
C GLY A 322 -3.84 -19.47 -13.26
N LEU A 323 -3.79 -20.09 -12.09
CA LEU A 323 -4.31 -21.45 -11.89
C LEU A 323 -5.83 -21.51 -12.07
N LYS A 324 -6.53 -20.48 -11.62
CA LYS A 324 -8.00 -20.45 -11.60
C LYS A 324 -8.60 -20.41 -13.01
N GLU A 325 -8.05 -19.56 -13.87
CA GLU A 325 -8.46 -19.42 -15.27
C GLU A 325 -8.25 -20.71 -16.05
N ILE A 326 -7.07 -21.32 -15.87
CA ILE A 326 -6.69 -22.55 -16.55
C ILE A 326 -7.62 -23.70 -16.14
N VAL A 327 -7.91 -23.81 -14.85
CA VAL A 327 -8.84 -24.86 -14.34
C VAL A 327 -10.25 -24.65 -14.87
N ILE A 328 -10.74 -23.41 -14.94
CA ILE A 328 -12.07 -23.08 -15.49
C ILE A 328 -12.15 -23.48 -16.97
N CYS A 329 -11.07 -23.25 -17.74
CA CYS A 329 -10.99 -23.65 -19.15
C CYS A 329 -10.79 -25.17 -19.36
N GLY A 330 -10.57 -25.94 -18.29
CA GLY A 330 -10.32 -27.38 -18.39
C GLY A 330 -8.94 -27.77 -18.90
N HIS A 331 -7.98 -26.85 -18.87
CA HIS A 331 -6.59 -27.10 -19.21
C HIS A 331 -5.77 -27.60 -18.01
N LEU A 332 -4.66 -28.25 -18.29
CA LEU A 332 -3.70 -28.63 -17.26
C LEU A 332 -3.03 -27.38 -16.69
N ILE A 333 -2.84 -27.35 -15.36
CA ILE A 333 -2.12 -26.25 -14.70
C ILE A 333 -0.65 -26.23 -15.17
N PRO A 334 0.01 -25.05 -15.21
CA PRO A 334 1.40 -24.93 -15.67
C PRO A 334 2.41 -25.41 -14.62
N ALA A 335 2.19 -26.61 -14.07
CA ALA A 335 3.03 -27.25 -13.07
C ALA A 335 3.00 -28.77 -13.27
N GLY A 336 4.07 -29.46 -12.94
CA GLY A 336 4.17 -30.90 -13.15
C GLY A 336 4.03 -31.30 -14.61
N THR A 337 3.14 -32.23 -14.93
CA THR A 337 2.91 -32.73 -16.30
C THR A 337 2.31 -31.70 -17.25
N GLY A 338 1.69 -30.63 -16.74
CA GLY A 338 1.14 -29.53 -17.53
C GLY A 338 2.12 -28.40 -17.81
N GLN A 339 3.36 -28.50 -17.35
CA GLN A 339 4.38 -27.49 -17.61
C GLN A 339 4.80 -27.51 -19.08
N ARG A 340 4.79 -26.36 -19.75
CA ARG A 340 5.11 -26.22 -21.18
C ARG A 340 6.46 -26.84 -21.58
N SER A 341 7.44 -26.88 -20.67
CA SER A 341 8.74 -27.52 -20.90
C SER A 341 8.63 -29.03 -21.03
N PHE A 342 7.63 -29.66 -20.41
CA PHE A 342 7.39 -31.11 -20.49
C PHE A 342 6.46 -31.52 -21.64
N GLU A 343 5.71 -30.60 -22.21
CA GLU A 343 4.81 -30.86 -23.32
C GLU A 343 5.52 -31.44 -24.57
N LYS A 344 6.78 -31.04 -24.74
CA LYS A 344 7.65 -31.49 -25.84
C LYS A 344 8.54 -32.68 -25.46
N LEU A 345 8.49 -33.15 -24.21
CA LEU A 345 9.30 -34.25 -23.71
C LEU A 345 8.62 -35.58 -24.09
N VAL A 346 9.23 -36.30 -25.02
CA VAL A 346 8.84 -37.66 -25.35
C VAL A 346 9.76 -38.62 -24.62
N VAL A 347 9.19 -39.38 -23.69
CA VAL A 347 9.91 -40.43 -22.95
C VAL A 347 9.67 -41.74 -23.69
N GLY A 348 10.71 -42.28 -24.29
CA GLY A 348 10.64 -43.55 -25.03
C GLY A 348 12.03 -44.07 -25.41
N ASN A 349 12.07 -45.27 -25.94
CA ASN A 349 13.29 -45.82 -26.51
C ASN A 349 13.66 -45.09 -27.81
N MET A 350 14.92 -45.15 -28.23
CA MET A 350 15.38 -44.49 -29.47
C MET A 350 14.58 -44.94 -30.70
N GLU A 351 14.05 -46.17 -30.72
CA GLU A 351 13.18 -46.68 -31.77
C GLU A 351 11.80 -45.97 -31.83
N ASP A 352 11.26 -45.64 -30.65
CA ASP A 352 9.97 -44.92 -30.57
C ASP A 352 10.12 -43.45 -31.00
N VAL A 353 11.27 -42.83 -30.65
CA VAL A 353 11.61 -41.49 -31.12
C VAL A 353 11.78 -41.46 -32.64
N GLN A 354 12.44 -42.46 -33.23
CA GLN A 354 12.58 -42.56 -34.68
C GLN A 354 11.24 -42.79 -35.39
N LYS A 355 10.35 -43.61 -34.84
CA LYS A 355 8.99 -43.78 -35.34
C LYS A 355 8.20 -42.48 -35.32
N ALA A 356 8.25 -41.73 -34.19
CA ALA A 356 7.58 -40.45 -34.05
C ALA A 356 8.12 -39.40 -35.05
N LEU A 357 9.42 -39.34 -35.26
CA LEU A 357 10.05 -38.45 -36.23
C LEU A 357 9.71 -38.83 -37.68
N ASN A 358 9.55 -40.12 -38.00
CA ASN A 358 9.16 -40.58 -39.32
C ASN A 358 7.68 -40.32 -39.64
N ILE A 359 6.80 -40.32 -38.63
CA ILE A 359 5.38 -39.92 -38.76
C ILE A 359 5.27 -38.42 -39.01
N ALA A 360 6.14 -37.61 -38.39
CA ALA A 360 6.15 -36.14 -38.54
C ALA A 360 6.74 -35.65 -39.89
N ARG A 361 7.41 -36.51 -40.64
CA ARG A 361 7.88 -36.13 -41.98
C ARG A 361 6.72 -36.17 -42.99
N PRO A 362 6.37 -35.04 -43.65
CA PRO A 362 5.36 -35.08 -44.70
C PRO A 362 5.82 -36.04 -45.80
N ARG A 363 4.98 -37.02 -46.17
CA ARG A 363 5.23 -37.92 -47.29
C ARG A 363 5.53 -37.06 -48.51
N ARG A 364 6.78 -37.08 -48.97
CA ARG A 364 7.18 -36.50 -50.25
C ARG A 364 6.32 -37.17 -51.33
N ARG A 365 5.41 -36.42 -51.92
CA ARG A 365 4.66 -36.92 -53.11
C ARG A 365 5.68 -37.27 -54.17
N GLU A 366 5.84 -38.57 -54.47
CA GLU A 366 6.58 -39.05 -55.63
C GLU A 366 5.86 -38.49 -56.86
N ARG A 367 6.58 -37.70 -57.64
CA ARG A 367 6.08 -37.29 -58.94
C ARG A 367 5.97 -38.56 -59.80
N PRO A 368 4.87 -38.79 -60.58
CA PRO A 368 4.79 -39.90 -61.49
C PRO A 368 5.87 -39.71 -62.54
N VAL A 369 6.66 -40.78 -62.76
CA VAL A 369 7.64 -40.86 -63.82
C VAL A 369 6.80 -41.09 -65.11
N GLU A 370 6.74 -40.06 -65.98
CA GLU A 370 6.25 -40.22 -67.34
C GLU A 370 7.22 -41.16 -68.04
N ARG A 371 6.72 -42.31 -68.46
CA ARG A 371 7.39 -43.22 -69.42
C ARG A 371 7.02 -42.76 -70.82
N GLU A 372 8.01 -42.36 -71.59
CA GLU A 372 7.97 -42.36 -73.06
C GLU A 372 7.82 -43.74 -73.64
#